data_4003fcff674cb035e05d85d9b53adf15
#
_entry.id   4003fcff674cb035e05d85d9b53adf15
#
_cell.length_a   1.000
_cell.length_b   1.000
_cell.length_c   1.000
_cell.angle_alpha   90.00
_cell.angle_beta   90.00
_cell.angle_gamma   90.00
#
_symmetry.space_group_name_H-M   'P 1'
#
loop_
_entity.id
_entity.type
_entity.pdbx_description
1 polymer ?
#
loop_
_entity_poly.entity_id
_entity_poly.type
_entity_poly.pdbx_seq_one_letter_code
_entity_poly.pdbx_strand_id
1 'polypeptide(L)'
;MSEQTNTSPFRLATQTPKTATDIVAEVFKLFPKQVGIPEPLLLFSASPGLLGAQMGLLGYYRSHPGLSFELLAAIRYLASRHLEAPACLEFNHKLLLMAGMTNSEIQALPGTGGAFSEAERAVLYYAVRVLAEPESITDETIEDLRGLGWTDSNLLDAAMQAVHMQVPAALLKALKR
;
A
#
# COMPACT_ATOMS: atom_id res chain seq x y z
N MET A 1 40.98 9.18 0.70
CA MET A 1 39.60 8.83 0.24
C MET A 1 38.95 8.18 1.43
N SER A 2 38.10 8.95 2.16
CA SER A 2 37.41 8.44 3.33
C SER A 2 36.24 7.54 2.83
N GLU A 3 36.33 6.26 3.13
CA GLU A 3 35.21 5.33 3.00
C GLU A 3 34.03 5.87 3.84
N GLN A 4 33.08 6.48 3.17
CA GLN A 4 31.77 6.71 3.77
C GLN A 4 31.15 5.32 3.97
N THR A 5 31.21 4.79 5.18
CA THR A 5 30.48 3.60 5.56
C THR A 5 29.00 3.85 5.27
N ASN A 6 28.50 3.18 4.23
CA ASN A 6 27.10 3.28 3.84
C ASN A 6 26.24 2.72 4.98
N THR A 7 25.73 3.61 5.83
CA THR A 7 24.85 3.28 6.96
C THR A 7 23.40 3.02 6.54
N SER A 8 23.14 2.91 5.23
CA SER A 8 21.82 2.58 4.71
C SER A 8 21.38 1.18 5.18
N PRO A 9 20.13 1.00 5.64
CA PRO A 9 19.57 -0.31 5.96
C PRO A 9 19.38 -1.19 4.70
N PHE A 10 19.68 -0.65 3.54
CA PHE A 10 19.53 -1.31 2.24
C PHE A 10 20.88 -1.55 1.58
N ARG A 11 20.91 -2.51 0.65
CA ARG A 11 22.07 -2.80 -0.21
C ARG A 11 22.40 -1.65 -1.18
N LEU A 12 21.39 -0.81 -1.49
CA LEU A 12 21.54 0.39 -2.31
C LEU A 12 21.81 1.61 -1.43
N ALA A 13 22.48 2.62 -2.01
CA ALA A 13 22.62 3.92 -1.38
C ALA A 13 21.27 4.65 -1.42
N THR A 14 20.69 4.88 -0.26
CA THR A 14 19.41 5.57 -0.07
C THR A 14 19.62 6.87 0.70
N GLN A 15 18.69 7.81 0.54
CA GLN A 15 18.68 9.03 1.32
C GLN A 15 17.90 8.83 2.62
N THR A 16 18.28 9.59 3.64
CA THR A 16 17.59 9.66 4.93
C THR A 16 16.90 11.02 5.07
N PRO A 17 16.02 11.23 6.03
CA PRO A 17 15.45 12.56 6.29
C PRO A 17 16.49 13.67 6.52
N LYS A 18 17.68 13.30 6.98
CA LYS A 18 18.79 14.26 7.21
C LYS A 18 19.61 14.56 5.97
N THR A 19 19.63 13.65 4.99
CA THR A 19 20.45 13.76 3.78
C THR A 19 19.63 13.95 2.52
N ALA A 20 18.30 13.96 2.64
CA ALA A 20 17.39 14.09 1.51
C ALA A 20 17.50 15.46 0.85
N THR A 21 17.53 15.45 -0.48
CA THR A 21 17.57 16.63 -1.34
C THR A 21 16.41 16.59 -2.34
N ASP A 22 16.09 17.74 -2.93
CA ASP A 22 15.15 17.89 -4.03
C ASP A 22 13.81 17.17 -3.80
N ILE A 23 13.35 16.41 -4.78
CA ILE A 23 12.08 15.65 -4.73
C ILE A 23 12.01 14.69 -3.54
N VAL A 24 13.14 14.09 -3.13
CA VAL A 24 13.17 13.16 -1.99
C VAL A 24 12.83 13.89 -0.70
N ALA A 25 13.40 15.08 -0.49
CA ALA A 25 13.11 15.90 0.68
C ALA A 25 11.64 16.33 0.73
N GLU A 26 11.06 16.71 -0.42
CA GLU A 26 9.65 17.07 -0.52
C GLU A 26 8.74 15.90 -0.20
N VAL A 27 9.03 14.73 -0.74
CA VAL A 27 8.28 13.51 -0.45
C VAL A 27 8.32 13.15 1.04
N PHE A 28 9.50 13.22 1.67
CA PHE A 28 9.64 12.87 3.08
C PHE A 28 8.87 13.81 4.02
N LYS A 29 8.68 15.07 3.64
CA LYS A 29 7.86 16.05 4.38
C LYS A 29 6.36 15.71 4.39
N LEU A 30 5.88 14.92 3.43
CA LEU A 30 4.45 14.54 3.35
C LEU A 30 4.03 13.57 4.45
N PHE A 31 4.99 12.92 5.12
CA PHE A 31 4.71 11.91 6.14
C PHE A 31 4.83 12.49 7.55
N PRO A 32 3.74 12.47 8.34
CA PRO A 32 3.78 12.90 9.73
C PRO A 32 4.78 12.09 10.54
N LYS A 33 5.44 12.71 11.51
CA LYS A 33 6.44 12.05 12.36
C LYS A 33 5.90 10.81 13.08
N GLN A 34 4.60 10.82 13.43
CA GLN A 34 3.92 9.73 14.12
C GLN A 34 3.81 8.47 13.24
N VAL A 35 3.67 8.64 11.93
CA VAL A 35 3.58 7.54 10.95
C VAL A 35 4.98 7.09 10.55
N GLY A 36 5.90 8.05 10.41
CA GLY A 36 7.22 7.84 9.85
C GLY A 36 7.17 7.67 8.32
N ILE A 37 8.36 7.60 7.72
CA ILE A 37 8.49 7.38 6.28
C ILE A 37 8.43 5.88 6.01
N PRO A 38 7.53 5.40 5.14
CA PRO A 38 7.45 3.97 4.80
C PRO A 38 8.78 3.45 4.25
N GLU A 39 9.20 2.27 4.68
CA GLU A 39 10.46 1.65 4.22
C GLU A 39 10.57 1.58 2.68
N PRO A 40 9.49 1.27 1.92
CA PRO A 40 9.57 1.32 0.46
C PRO A 40 9.97 2.69 -0.09
N LEU A 41 9.50 3.79 0.49
CA LEU A 41 9.86 5.13 0.02
C LEU A 41 11.31 5.49 0.40
N LEU A 42 11.80 4.99 1.53
CA LEU A 42 13.23 5.09 1.85
C LEU A 42 14.07 4.35 0.80
N LEU A 43 13.65 3.15 0.39
CA LEU A 43 14.33 2.40 -0.67
C LEU A 43 14.26 3.13 -2.02
N PHE A 44 13.08 3.63 -2.41
CA PHE A 44 12.90 4.38 -3.66
C PHE A 44 13.69 5.68 -3.72
N SER A 45 14.16 6.21 -2.57
CA SER A 45 15.04 7.39 -2.55
C SER A 45 16.39 7.16 -3.25
N ALA A 46 16.76 5.90 -3.50
CA ALA A 46 17.90 5.55 -4.35
C ALA A 46 17.69 5.94 -5.83
N SER A 47 16.45 6.17 -6.25
CA SER A 47 16.07 6.59 -7.60
C SER A 47 15.02 7.72 -7.52
N PRO A 48 15.45 8.99 -7.43
CA PRO A 48 14.53 10.13 -7.27
C PRO A 48 13.47 10.23 -8.37
N GLY A 49 13.81 9.90 -9.62
CA GLY A 49 12.86 9.87 -10.72
C GLY A 49 11.77 8.81 -10.54
N LEU A 50 12.13 7.60 -10.10
CA LEU A 50 11.16 6.54 -9.79
C LEU A 50 10.30 6.91 -8.58
N LEU A 51 10.90 7.51 -7.55
CA LEU A 51 10.15 8.03 -6.40
C LEU A 51 9.08 9.05 -6.84
N GLY A 52 9.44 9.98 -7.72
CA GLY A 52 8.50 10.96 -8.28
C GLY A 52 7.33 10.29 -9.01
N ALA A 53 7.58 9.26 -9.82
CA ALA A 53 6.52 8.50 -10.50
C ALA A 53 5.60 7.77 -9.50
N GLN A 54 6.16 7.17 -8.45
CA GLN A 54 5.39 6.56 -7.37
C GLN A 54 4.51 7.57 -6.63
N MET A 55 5.00 8.80 -6.43
CA MET A 55 4.21 9.86 -5.82
C MET A 55 3.04 10.31 -6.69
N GLY A 56 3.17 10.26 -8.01
CA GLY A 56 2.05 10.48 -8.94
C GLY A 56 0.93 9.46 -8.73
N LEU A 57 1.28 8.18 -8.62
CA LEU A 57 0.33 7.11 -8.34
C LEU A 57 -0.32 7.25 -6.96
N LEU A 58 0.46 7.57 -5.92
CA LEU A 58 -0.08 7.84 -4.59
C LEU A 58 -1.03 9.04 -4.58
N GLY A 59 -0.72 10.09 -5.35
CA GLY A 59 -1.57 11.25 -5.54
C GLY A 59 -2.93 10.91 -6.16
N TYR A 60 -2.93 10.04 -7.17
CA TYR A 60 -4.15 9.53 -7.78
C TYR A 60 -5.06 8.84 -6.74
N TYR A 61 -4.51 7.91 -5.97
CA TYR A 61 -5.29 7.20 -4.97
C TYR A 61 -5.72 8.07 -3.78
N ARG A 62 -4.95 9.07 -3.41
CA ARG A 62 -5.29 9.98 -2.32
C ARG A 62 -6.58 10.76 -2.58
N SER A 63 -6.86 11.08 -3.83
CA SER A 63 -8.06 11.82 -4.27
C SER A 63 -9.07 10.94 -5.00
N HIS A 64 -9.01 9.62 -4.81
CA HIS A 64 -9.86 8.69 -5.53
C HIS A 64 -11.34 8.89 -5.17
N PRO A 65 -12.24 9.09 -6.19
CA PRO A 65 -13.62 9.46 -5.90
C PRO A 65 -14.49 8.31 -5.37
N GLY A 66 -14.13 7.06 -5.66
CA GLY A 66 -14.95 5.89 -5.35
C GLY A 66 -14.36 4.93 -4.31
N LEU A 67 -13.07 5.04 -3.98
CA LEU A 67 -12.41 4.19 -2.99
C LEU A 67 -11.90 5.07 -1.84
N SER A 68 -12.46 4.90 -0.65
CA SER A 68 -12.07 5.67 0.53
C SER A 68 -10.62 5.38 0.94
N PHE A 69 -10.03 6.29 1.72
CA PHE A 69 -8.69 6.10 2.27
C PHE A 69 -8.60 4.82 3.11
N GLU A 70 -9.62 4.57 3.93
CA GLU A 70 -9.73 3.40 4.80
C GLU A 70 -9.79 2.11 3.98
N LEU A 71 -10.59 2.09 2.92
CA LEU A 71 -10.74 0.94 2.03
C LEU A 71 -9.43 0.63 1.31
N LEU A 72 -8.76 1.65 0.78
CA LEU A 72 -7.45 1.51 0.13
C LEU A 72 -6.37 1.04 1.10
N ALA A 73 -6.38 1.54 2.35
CA ALA A 73 -5.45 1.08 3.38
C ALA A 73 -5.72 -0.38 3.78
N ALA A 74 -7.00 -0.79 3.86
CA ALA A 74 -7.38 -2.16 4.14
C ALA A 74 -6.97 -3.13 3.02
N ILE A 75 -7.15 -2.75 1.75
CA ILE A 75 -6.66 -3.53 0.60
C ILE A 75 -5.15 -3.75 0.72
N ARG A 76 -4.38 -2.69 0.95
CA ARG A 76 -2.92 -2.79 1.09
C ARG A 76 -2.50 -3.59 2.32
N TYR A 77 -3.23 -3.47 3.43
CA TYR A 77 -2.99 -4.25 4.63
C TYR A 77 -3.17 -5.75 4.37
N LEU A 78 -4.28 -6.14 3.75
CA LEU A 78 -4.58 -7.53 3.41
C LEU A 78 -3.59 -8.10 2.39
N ALA A 79 -3.25 -7.33 1.36
CA ALA A 79 -2.23 -7.69 0.39
C ALA A 79 -0.86 -7.89 1.05
N SER A 80 -0.46 -6.98 1.97
CA SER A 80 0.81 -7.08 2.70
C SER A 80 0.85 -8.30 3.61
N ARG A 81 -0.30 -8.67 4.20
CA ARG A 81 -0.45 -9.88 5.01
C ARG A 81 -0.27 -11.15 4.16
N HIS A 82 -0.92 -11.20 2.99
CA HIS A 82 -0.79 -12.31 2.04
C HIS A 82 0.65 -12.46 1.52
N LEU A 83 1.33 -11.34 1.23
CA LEU A 83 2.70 -11.31 0.70
C LEU A 83 3.78 -11.53 1.78
N GLU A 84 3.39 -11.69 3.04
CA GLU A 84 4.31 -11.77 4.18
C GLU A 84 5.32 -10.60 4.18
N ALA A 85 4.82 -9.39 3.98
CA ALA A 85 5.61 -8.16 3.88
C ALA A 85 5.48 -7.32 5.16
N PRO A 86 6.27 -7.60 6.24
CA PRO A 86 6.04 -7.04 7.57
C PRO A 86 6.13 -5.51 7.62
N ALA A 87 7.05 -4.88 6.91
CA ALA A 87 7.18 -3.43 6.88
C ALA A 87 5.95 -2.75 6.26
N CYS A 88 5.42 -3.33 5.16
CA CYS A 88 4.21 -2.84 4.52
C CYS A 88 2.97 -3.11 5.38
N LEU A 89 2.91 -4.28 6.01
CA LEU A 89 1.84 -4.66 6.92
C LEU A 89 1.74 -3.69 8.11
N GLU A 90 2.85 -3.44 8.80
CA GLU A 90 2.92 -2.51 9.93
C GLU A 90 2.53 -1.09 9.54
N PHE A 91 3.00 -0.61 8.39
CA PHE A 91 2.66 0.72 7.91
C PHE A 91 1.16 0.87 7.63
N ASN A 92 0.54 -0.06 6.89
CA ASN A 92 -0.89 0.00 6.60
C ASN A 92 -1.74 -0.23 7.85
N HIS A 93 -1.29 -1.04 8.81
CA HIS A 93 -1.91 -1.18 10.12
C HIS A 93 -1.99 0.18 10.86
N LYS A 94 -0.87 0.94 10.89
CA LYS A 94 -0.85 2.29 11.48
C LYS A 94 -1.83 3.24 10.77
N LEU A 95 -1.93 3.17 9.45
CA LEU A 95 -2.89 3.99 8.69
C LEU A 95 -4.34 3.67 9.08
N LEU A 96 -4.69 2.40 9.25
CA LEU A 96 -6.02 1.98 9.67
C LEU A 96 -6.34 2.43 11.11
N LEU A 97 -5.38 2.34 12.03
CA LEU A 97 -5.54 2.90 13.38
C LEU A 97 -5.77 4.42 13.36
N MET A 98 -5.03 5.14 12.51
CA MET A 98 -5.22 6.60 12.34
C MET A 98 -6.58 6.95 11.71
N ALA A 99 -7.14 6.08 10.90
CA ALA A 99 -8.49 6.19 10.36
C ALA A 99 -9.59 5.86 11.39
N GLY A 100 -9.20 5.51 12.62
CA GLY A 100 -10.13 5.26 13.73
C GLY A 100 -10.54 3.81 13.93
N MET A 101 -9.99 2.87 13.15
CA MET A 101 -10.26 1.45 13.36
C MET A 101 -9.53 0.93 14.62
N THR A 102 -10.17 0.01 15.31
CA THR A 102 -9.56 -0.70 16.44
C THR A 102 -8.69 -1.87 15.96
N ASN A 103 -7.75 -2.33 16.81
CA ASN A 103 -6.95 -3.52 16.50
C ASN A 103 -7.82 -4.76 16.22
N SER A 104 -8.93 -4.91 16.95
CA SER A 104 -9.85 -6.03 16.78
C SER A 104 -10.51 -6.01 15.39
N GLU A 105 -10.96 -4.84 14.93
CA GLU A 105 -11.56 -4.68 13.59
C GLU A 105 -10.54 -4.95 12.49
N ILE A 106 -9.30 -4.44 12.65
CA ILE A 106 -8.24 -4.66 11.67
C ILE A 106 -7.87 -6.15 11.56
N GLN A 107 -7.77 -6.85 12.70
CA GLN A 107 -7.47 -8.28 12.71
C GLN A 107 -8.60 -9.12 12.10
N ALA A 108 -9.85 -8.68 12.25
CA ALA A 108 -11.02 -9.35 11.70
C ALA A 108 -11.18 -9.17 10.18
N LEU A 109 -10.41 -8.29 9.53
CA LEU A 109 -10.48 -8.06 8.08
C LEU A 109 -10.14 -9.34 7.27
N PRO A 110 -10.85 -9.60 6.18
CA PRO A 110 -12.02 -8.90 5.62
C PRO A 110 -13.37 -9.38 6.18
N GLY A 111 -13.37 -10.02 7.35
CA GLY A 111 -14.50 -10.73 7.95
C GLY A 111 -15.76 -9.89 8.19
N THR A 112 -16.78 -10.55 8.77
CA THR A 112 -18.09 -9.98 9.05
C THR A 112 -18.07 -9.09 10.28
N GLY A 113 -18.61 -7.89 10.15
CA GLY A 113 -18.76 -6.90 11.22
C GLY A 113 -17.65 -5.85 11.20
N GLY A 114 -17.97 -4.63 11.58
CA GLY A 114 -17.02 -3.53 11.71
C GLY A 114 -17.17 -2.43 10.67
N ALA A 115 -16.06 -1.79 10.33
CA ALA A 115 -16.01 -0.51 9.65
C ALA A 115 -16.48 -0.51 8.17
N PHE A 116 -16.62 -1.67 7.52
CA PHE A 116 -16.94 -1.77 6.09
C PHE A 116 -18.33 -2.32 5.83
N SER A 117 -19.03 -1.70 4.87
CA SER A 117 -20.30 -2.19 4.30
C SER A 117 -20.13 -3.53 3.58
N GLU A 118 -21.21 -4.17 3.21
CA GLU A 118 -21.21 -5.41 2.42
C GLU A 118 -20.48 -5.21 1.08
N ALA A 119 -20.79 -4.12 0.37
CA ALA A 119 -20.15 -3.78 -0.90
C ALA A 119 -18.63 -3.57 -0.75
N GLU A 120 -18.20 -2.87 0.30
CA GLU A 120 -16.78 -2.65 0.58
C GLU A 120 -16.05 -3.96 0.94
N ARG A 121 -16.69 -4.83 1.73
CA ARG A 121 -16.11 -6.16 2.00
C ARG A 121 -15.98 -7.00 0.74
N ALA A 122 -16.96 -6.95 -0.16
CA ALA A 122 -16.91 -7.67 -1.42
C ALA A 122 -15.70 -7.22 -2.28
N VAL A 123 -15.46 -5.91 -2.40
CA VAL A 123 -14.31 -5.41 -3.16
C VAL A 123 -12.97 -5.68 -2.44
N LEU A 124 -12.93 -5.71 -1.11
CA LEU A 124 -11.75 -6.16 -0.35
C LEU A 124 -11.40 -7.63 -0.69
N TYR A 125 -12.37 -8.53 -0.65
CA TYR A 125 -12.18 -9.93 -1.05
C TYR A 125 -11.72 -10.05 -2.49
N TYR A 126 -12.39 -9.36 -3.40
CA TYR A 126 -12.02 -9.34 -4.81
C TYR A 126 -10.57 -8.89 -5.02
N ALA A 127 -10.17 -7.75 -4.47
CA ALA A 127 -8.83 -7.20 -4.67
C ALA A 127 -7.73 -8.16 -4.19
N VAL A 128 -7.95 -8.83 -3.05
CA VAL A 128 -7.00 -9.81 -2.52
C VAL A 128 -7.00 -11.09 -3.35
N ARG A 129 -8.14 -11.54 -3.85
CA ARG A 129 -8.23 -12.71 -4.75
C ARG A 129 -7.52 -12.47 -6.08
N VAL A 130 -7.62 -11.27 -6.66
CA VAL A 130 -6.84 -10.91 -7.86
C VAL A 130 -5.34 -11.07 -7.63
N LEU A 131 -4.86 -10.78 -6.44
CA LEU A 131 -3.45 -10.97 -6.07
C LEU A 131 -3.10 -12.44 -5.80
N ALA A 132 -3.96 -13.15 -5.07
CA ALA A 132 -3.65 -14.47 -4.51
C ALA A 132 -4.03 -15.62 -5.47
N GLU A 133 -5.13 -15.47 -6.18
CA GLU A 133 -5.77 -16.51 -6.98
C GLU A 133 -6.40 -15.91 -8.25
N PRO A 134 -5.60 -15.27 -9.14
CA PRO A 134 -6.14 -14.50 -10.27
C PRO A 134 -7.07 -15.34 -11.17
N GLU A 135 -6.78 -16.62 -11.35
CA GLU A 135 -7.60 -17.55 -12.15
C GLU A 135 -9.00 -17.82 -11.54
N SER A 136 -9.22 -17.43 -10.28
CA SER A 136 -10.52 -17.59 -9.61
C SER A 136 -11.52 -16.48 -9.92
N ILE A 137 -11.10 -15.42 -10.61
CA ILE A 137 -11.97 -14.29 -10.98
C ILE A 137 -12.72 -14.66 -12.25
N THR A 138 -14.04 -14.69 -12.16
CA THR A 138 -14.95 -15.03 -13.26
C THR A 138 -15.80 -13.83 -13.67
N ASP A 139 -16.46 -13.92 -14.82
CA ASP A 139 -17.43 -12.90 -15.24
C ASP A 139 -18.55 -12.71 -14.20
N GLU A 140 -19.01 -13.79 -13.57
CA GLU A 140 -20.01 -13.76 -12.50
C GLU A 140 -19.50 -12.93 -11.29
N THR A 141 -18.23 -13.11 -10.90
CA THR A 141 -17.61 -12.30 -9.84
C THR A 141 -17.68 -10.80 -10.16
N ILE A 142 -17.44 -10.42 -11.40
CA ILE A 142 -17.48 -9.03 -11.84
C ILE A 142 -18.91 -8.49 -11.86
N GLU A 143 -19.88 -9.28 -12.35
CA GLU A 143 -21.30 -8.89 -12.38
C GLU A 143 -21.87 -8.72 -10.96
N ASP A 144 -21.51 -9.60 -10.02
CA ASP A 144 -21.91 -9.48 -8.62
C ASP A 144 -21.41 -8.16 -8.01
N LEU A 145 -20.16 -7.81 -8.28
CA LEU A 145 -19.56 -6.54 -7.79
C LEU A 145 -20.23 -5.31 -8.44
N ARG A 146 -20.56 -5.38 -9.73
CA ARG A 146 -21.35 -4.34 -10.41
C ARG A 146 -22.73 -4.20 -9.78
N GLY A 147 -23.36 -5.32 -9.44
CA GLY A 147 -24.65 -5.35 -8.72
C GLY A 147 -24.60 -4.67 -7.35
N LEU A 148 -23.43 -4.64 -6.70
CA LEU A 148 -23.17 -3.90 -5.46
C LEU A 148 -22.81 -2.42 -5.68
N GLY A 149 -22.81 -1.94 -6.94
CA GLY A 149 -22.56 -0.55 -7.30
C GLY A 149 -21.11 -0.19 -7.64
N TRP A 150 -20.22 -1.17 -7.75
CA TRP A 150 -18.83 -0.90 -8.17
C TRP A 150 -18.73 -0.73 -9.68
N THR A 151 -18.00 0.31 -10.11
CA THR A 151 -17.68 0.52 -11.52
C THR A 151 -16.45 -0.29 -11.91
N ASP A 152 -16.27 -0.57 -13.21
CA ASP A 152 -15.07 -1.25 -13.73
C ASP A 152 -13.79 -0.51 -13.36
N SER A 153 -13.83 0.82 -13.34
CA SER A 153 -12.70 1.65 -12.88
C SER A 153 -12.39 1.36 -11.41
N ASN A 154 -13.40 1.35 -10.53
CA ASN A 154 -13.18 1.05 -9.11
C ASN A 154 -12.60 -0.36 -8.91
N LEU A 155 -13.09 -1.33 -9.67
CA LEU A 155 -12.60 -2.72 -9.60
C LEU A 155 -11.15 -2.82 -10.06
N LEU A 156 -10.80 -2.19 -11.18
CA LEU A 156 -9.42 -2.17 -11.67
C LEU A 156 -8.48 -1.47 -10.67
N ASP A 157 -8.91 -0.34 -10.13
CA ASP A 157 -8.12 0.44 -9.16
C ASP A 157 -7.92 -0.31 -7.84
N ALA A 158 -8.95 -0.99 -7.34
CA ALA A 158 -8.85 -1.84 -6.15
C ALA A 158 -7.91 -3.03 -6.36
N ALA A 159 -8.04 -3.73 -7.49
CA ALA A 159 -7.15 -4.82 -7.88
C ALA A 159 -5.70 -4.34 -8.01
N MET A 160 -5.48 -3.21 -8.69
CA MET A 160 -4.17 -2.61 -8.85
C MET A 160 -3.51 -2.27 -7.50
N GLN A 161 -4.27 -1.77 -6.52
CA GLN A 161 -3.75 -1.50 -5.17
C GLN A 161 -3.21 -2.77 -4.50
N ALA A 162 -3.92 -3.90 -4.63
CA ALA A 162 -3.47 -5.17 -4.04
C ALA A 162 -2.22 -5.70 -4.77
N VAL A 163 -2.27 -5.79 -6.09
CA VAL A 163 -1.18 -6.33 -6.92
C VAL A 163 0.07 -5.46 -6.83
N HIS A 164 -0.09 -4.14 -6.78
CA HIS A 164 1.04 -3.21 -6.66
C HIS A 164 1.87 -3.43 -5.39
N MET A 165 1.30 -4.00 -4.34
CA MET A 165 2.04 -4.33 -3.10
C MET A 165 3.11 -5.41 -3.31
N GLN A 166 3.07 -6.18 -4.42
CA GLN A 166 4.15 -7.12 -4.76
C GLN A 166 5.48 -6.39 -5.03
N VAL A 167 5.42 -5.20 -5.63
CA VAL A 167 6.63 -4.43 -5.98
C VAL A 167 7.45 -4.08 -4.75
N PRO A 168 6.94 -3.33 -3.75
CA PRO A 168 7.69 -3.02 -2.55
C PRO A 168 8.03 -4.27 -1.73
N ALA A 169 7.16 -5.28 -1.67
CA ALA A 169 7.42 -6.52 -0.94
C ALA A 169 8.63 -7.26 -1.51
N ALA A 170 8.70 -7.45 -2.83
CA ALA A 170 9.81 -8.12 -3.50
C ALA A 170 11.11 -7.30 -3.37
N LEU A 171 11.06 -5.99 -3.59
CA LEU A 171 12.23 -5.13 -3.51
C LEU A 171 12.81 -5.06 -2.08
N LEU A 172 11.96 -4.95 -1.06
CA LEU A 172 12.41 -4.97 0.33
C LEU A 172 13.03 -6.32 0.69
N LYS A 173 12.41 -7.44 0.29
CA LYS A 173 12.95 -8.79 0.52
C LYS A 173 14.32 -8.99 -0.12
N ALA A 174 14.55 -8.43 -1.31
CA ALA A 174 15.80 -8.55 -2.04
C ALA A 174 16.88 -7.57 -1.57
N LEU A 175 16.53 -6.34 -1.19
CA LEU A 175 17.44 -5.22 -1.05
C LEU A 175 17.64 -4.73 0.40
N LYS A 176 16.81 -5.14 1.36
CA LYS A 176 17.03 -4.89 2.79
C LYS A 176 18.17 -5.78 3.30
N ARG A 177 18.99 -5.25 4.21
CA ARG A 177 20.10 -5.97 4.88
C ARG A 177 19.60 -6.67 6.13
#